data_580a7011f20632061159211890b16485
#
_entry.id   580a7011f20632061159211890b16485
#
_cell.length_a   1.000
_cell.length_b   1.000
_cell.length_c   1.000
_cell.angle_alpha   90.00
_cell.angle_beta   90.00
_cell.angle_gamma   90.00
#
_symmetry.space_group_name_H-M   'P 1'
#
loop_
_entity.id
_entity.type
_entity.pdbx_description
1 polymer ?
#
loop_
_entity_poly.entity_id
_entity_poly.type
_entity_poly.pdbx_seq_one_letter_code
_entity_poly.pdbx_strand_id
1 'polypeptide(L)'
;IRYDAPERIRKATPSPLVHLLPLLTFFWAIPLGVLLGLSGTLLHSIKTTDDSQFPIGLSVALTMVACLALALRLLRNSRGALYLMTLSFVGTVFLLSQKQPGGEVLIVSNQVGDTWVYGSIAICALIMLFPKLNPSSWRRSASGHR
;
A
#
# COMPACT_ATOMS: atom_id res chain seq x y z
N ILE A 1 11.70 57.00 -2.69
CA ILE A 1 10.35 56.41 -2.74
C ILE A 1 10.51 54.95 -2.25
N ARG A 2 10.13 54.77 -0.97
CA ARG A 2 10.20 53.49 -0.29
C ARG A 2 8.91 52.75 -0.60
N TYR A 3 8.95 51.70 -1.38
CA TYR A 3 7.82 50.81 -1.63
C TYR A 3 7.62 49.96 -0.39
N ASP A 4 6.71 50.37 0.48
CA ASP A 4 6.17 49.48 1.53
C ASP A 4 5.30 48.43 0.85
N ALA A 5 5.89 47.27 0.59
CA ALA A 5 5.12 46.08 0.19
C ALA A 5 4.12 45.76 1.30
N PRO A 6 2.82 45.56 1.00
CA PRO A 6 1.83 45.26 2.01
C PRO A 6 2.13 43.91 2.63
N GLU A 7 2.48 43.92 3.89
CA GLU A 7 2.73 42.75 4.78
C GLU A 7 1.44 41.98 5.08
N ARG A 8 0.61 41.80 4.05
CA ARG A 8 -0.60 40.98 4.08
C ARG A 8 -0.43 39.73 3.22
N ILE A 9 0.68 39.04 3.36
CA ILE A 9 0.64 37.61 3.14
C ILE A 9 -0.09 37.04 4.34
N ARG A 10 -1.42 37.11 4.25
CA ARG A 10 -2.38 36.49 5.14
C ARG A 10 -1.84 35.08 5.41
N LYS A 11 -1.39 34.82 6.64
CA LYS A 11 -1.16 33.45 7.13
C LYS A 11 -2.51 32.77 6.96
N ALA A 12 -2.68 32.10 5.82
CA ALA A 12 -3.85 31.30 5.56
C ALA A 12 -3.86 30.23 6.66
N THR A 13 -4.75 30.41 7.62
CA THR A 13 -5.01 29.37 8.62
C THR A 13 -5.30 28.10 7.85
N PRO A 14 -4.54 27.03 8.06
CA PRO A 14 -4.78 25.80 7.34
C PRO A 14 -6.23 25.39 7.60
N SER A 15 -6.97 25.20 6.51
CA SER A 15 -8.38 24.81 6.61
C SER A 15 -8.51 23.55 7.45
N PRO A 16 -9.55 23.38 8.28
CA PRO A 16 -9.74 22.19 9.12
C PRO A 16 -9.72 20.88 8.31
N LEU A 17 -10.01 20.95 7.02
CA LEU A 17 -9.91 19.82 6.06
C LEU A 17 -8.48 19.24 5.97
N VAL A 18 -7.44 20.05 6.15
CA VAL A 18 -6.04 19.57 6.08
C VAL A 18 -5.72 18.62 7.23
N HIS A 19 -6.37 18.76 8.38
CA HIS A 19 -6.20 17.87 9.52
C HIS A 19 -7.08 16.60 9.44
N LEU A 20 -8.20 16.67 8.72
CA LEU A 20 -9.11 15.54 8.51
C LEU A 20 -8.57 14.53 7.51
N LEU A 21 -7.87 14.98 6.48
CA LEU A 21 -7.27 14.11 5.45
C LEU A 21 -6.36 12.99 6.03
N PRO A 22 -5.47 13.25 7.02
CA PRO A 22 -4.68 12.20 7.65
C PRO A 22 -5.54 11.16 8.36
N LEU A 23 -6.51 11.59 9.15
CA LEU A 23 -7.39 10.70 9.89
C LEU A 23 -8.22 9.83 8.94
N LEU A 24 -8.74 10.40 7.86
CA LEU A 24 -9.49 9.66 6.84
C LEU A 24 -8.62 8.58 6.18
N THR A 25 -7.37 8.88 5.87
CA THR A 25 -6.45 7.90 5.27
C THR A 25 -6.12 6.74 6.21
N PHE A 26 -5.96 7.01 7.51
CA PHE A 26 -5.76 5.97 8.51
C PHE A 26 -7.01 5.11 8.67
N PHE A 27 -8.19 5.73 8.66
CA PHE A 27 -9.46 5.02 8.75
C PHE A 27 -9.68 4.06 7.58
N TRP A 28 -9.36 4.48 6.35
CA TRP A 28 -9.50 3.66 5.14
C TRP A 28 -8.39 2.62 4.96
N ALA A 29 -7.24 2.77 5.61
CA ALA A 29 -6.12 1.83 5.46
C ALA A 29 -6.48 0.42 5.95
N ILE A 30 -7.22 0.30 7.05
CA ILE A 30 -7.64 -0.99 7.61
C ILE A 30 -8.59 -1.74 6.66
N PRO A 31 -9.76 -1.18 6.26
CA PRO A 31 -10.66 -1.89 5.36
C PRO A 31 -10.02 -2.20 3.99
N LEU A 32 -9.15 -1.33 3.48
CA LEU A 32 -8.40 -1.61 2.25
C LEU A 32 -7.47 -2.83 2.40
N GLY A 33 -6.78 -2.96 3.54
CA GLY A 33 -5.95 -4.14 3.81
C GLY A 33 -6.77 -5.42 3.93
N VAL A 34 -7.92 -5.36 4.60
CA VAL A 34 -8.84 -6.51 4.70
C VAL A 34 -9.38 -6.92 3.33
N LEU A 35 -9.89 -5.96 2.56
CA LEU A 35 -10.41 -6.22 1.21
C LEU A 35 -9.34 -6.79 0.28
N LEU A 36 -8.11 -6.26 0.36
CA LEU A 36 -6.99 -6.78 -0.42
C LEU A 36 -6.62 -8.22 -0.02
N GLY A 37 -6.64 -8.52 1.28
CA GLY A 37 -6.40 -9.88 1.79
C GLY A 37 -7.46 -10.88 1.32
N LEU A 38 -8.73 -10.50 1.41
CA LEU A 38 -9.85 -11.33 0.95
C LEU A 38 -9.82 -11.53 -0.57
N SER A 39 -9.80 -10.45 -1.34
CA SER A 39 -9.83 -10.52 -2.81
C SER A 39 -8.60 -11.23 -3.37
N GLY A 40 -7.40 -10.93 -2.85
CA GLY A 40 -6.17 -11.58 -3.27
C GLY A 40 -6.16 -13.07 -2.94
N THR A 41 -6.67 -13.45 -1.77
CA THR A 41 -6.80 -14.88 -1.38
C THR A 41 -7.80 -15.63 -2.28
N LEU A 42 -8.86 -15.00 -2.74
CA LEU A 42 -9.79 -15.62 -3.69
C LEU A 42 -9.19 -15.72 -5.11
N LEU A 43 -8.45 -14.69 -5.52
CA LEU A 43 -7.88 -14.60 -6.86
C LEU A 43 -6.65 -15.49 -7.07
N HIS A 44 -5.79 -15.70 -6.04
CA HIS A 44 -4.49 -16.37 -6.21
C HIS A 44 -4.60 -17.81 -6.73
N SER A 45 -5.74 -18.48 -6.50
CA SER A 45 -5.99 -19.88 -6.92
C SER A 45 -6.58 -19.99 -8.33
N ILE A 46 -6.93 -18.88 -8.99
CA ILE A 46 -7.52 -18.91 -10.32
C ILE A 46 -6.48 -19.28 -11.37
N LYS A 47 -6.74 -20.37 -12.10
CA LYS A 47 -5.97 -20.84 -13.27
C LYS A 47 -6.75 -20.55 -14.54
N THR A 48 -6.06 -20.22 -15.63
CA THR A 48 -6.73 -19.80 -16.87
C THR A 48 -7.14 -20.98 -17.75
N THR A 49 -6.42 -22.10 -17.69
CA THR A 49 -6.69 -23.31 -18.50
C THR A 49 -6.03 -24.50 -17.83
N ASP A 50 -6.60 -25.69 -17.99
CA ASP A 50 -6.10 -26.94 -17.38
C ASP A 50 -4.63 -27.29 -17.70
N ASP A 51 -4.09 -26.73 -18.78
CA ASP A 51 -2.74 -27.01 -19.27
C ASP A 51 -1.71 -25.91 -18.94
N SER A 52 -2.15 -24.76 -18.44
CA SER A 52 -1.22 -23.68 -18.05
C SER A 52 -0.77 -23.85 -16.60
N GLN A 53 0.50 -24.21 -16.40
CA GLN A 53 1.13 -24.28 -15.08
C GLN A 53 1.27 -22.89 -14.41
N PHE A 54 0.90 -21.82 -15.12
CA PHE A 54 1.06 -20.44 -14.62
C PHE A 54 -0.22 -19.94 -13.92
N PRO A 55 -0.18 -19.68 -12.60
CA PRO A 55 -1.33 -19.13 -11.88
C PRO A 55 -1.48 -17.64 -12.19
N ILE A 56 -2.25 -17.30 -13.22
CA ILE A 56 -2.51 -15.88 -13.59
C ILE A 56 -3.13 -15.12 -12.42
N GLY A 57 -4.02 -15.76 -11.67
CA GLY A 57 -4.61 -15.17 -10.48
C GLY A 57 -3.57 -14.73 -9.44
N LEU A 58 -2.50 -15.51 -9.24
CA LEU A 58 -1.41 -15.14 -8.34
C LEU A 58 -0.69 -13.87 -8.81
N SER A 59 -0.37 -13.78 -10.11
CA SER A 59 0.30 -12.60 -10.68
C SER A 59 -0.55 -11.35 -10.54
N VAL A 60 -1.85 -11.44 -10.81
CA VAL A 60 -2.82 -10.34 -10.64
C VAL A 60 -2.90 -9.93 -9.16
N ALA A 61 -3.03 -10.90 -8.25
CA ALA A 61 -3.13 -10.62 -6.83
C ALA A 61 -1.87 -9.93 -6.29
N LEU A 62 -0.67 -10.40 -6.63
CA LEU A 62 0.60 -9.77 -6.24
C LEU A 62 0.74 -8.35 -6.83
N THR A 63 0.32 -8.15 -8.08
CA THR A 63 0.32 -6.83 -8.72
C THR A 63 -0.62 -5.86 -7.99
N MET A 64 -1.81 -6.30 -7.59
CA MET A 64 -2.74 -5.49 -6.79
C MET A 64 -2.13 -5.07 -5.46
N VAL A 65 -1.46 -5.99 -4.74
CA VAL A 65 -0.74 -5.67 -3.50
C VAL A 65 0.32 -4.61 -3.76
N ALA A 66 1.15 -4.79 -4.79
CA ALA A 66 2.22 -3.85 -5.14
C ALA A 66 1.67 -2.47 -5.51
N CYS A 67 0.65 -2.40 -6.36
CA CYS A 67 0.03 -1.14 -6.78
C CYS A 67 -0.59 -0.39 -5.61
N LEU A 68 -1.35 -1.07 -4.73
CA LEU A 68 -1.99 -0.42 -3.60
C LEU A 68 -0.96 0.05 -2.56
N ALA A 69 0.03 -0.78 -2.23
CA ALA A 69 1.10 -0.41 -1.32
C ALA A 69 1.91 0.78 -1.85
N LEU A 70 2.22 0.79 -3.15
CA LEU A 70 2.91 1.89 -3.81
C LEU A 70 2.07 3.16 -3.86
N ALA A 71 0.78 3.06 -4.17
CA ALA A 71 -0.16 4.18 -4.17
C ALA A 71 -0.24 4.85 -2.80
N LEU A 72 -0.39 4.07 -1.71
CA LEU A 72 -0.38 4.62 -0.35
C LEU A 72 0.96 5.25 0.01
N ARG A 73 2.05 4.70 -0.49
CA ARG A 73 3.39 5.23 -0.29
C ARG A 73 3.59 6.58 -0.98
N LEU A 74 3.10 6.71 -2.22
CA LEU A 74 3.26 7.92 -3.06
C LEU A 74 2.28 9.03 -2.65
N LEU A 75 1.02 8.67 -2.42
CA LEU A 75 -0.03 9.63 -2.06
C LEU A 75 0.24 10.31 -0.71
N ARG A 76 0.89 9.61 0.19
CA ARG A 76 1.21 10.15 1.49
C ARG A 76 2.65 9.84 1.86
N ASN A 77 3.43 10.88 2.06
CA ASN A 77 4.79 10.77 2.62
C ASN A 77 4.80 10.25 4.08
N SER A 78 3.70 9.65 4.54
CA SER A 78 3.49 9.06 5.86
C SER A 78 3.51 7.53 5.75
N ARG A 79 4.43 6.90 6.46
CA ARG A 79 4.54 5.44 6.52
C ARG A 79 3.41 4.79 7.32
N GLY A 80 2.73 5.54 8.19
CA GLY A 80 1.75 4.98 9.13
C GLY A 80 0.55 4.31 8.46
N ALA A 81 -0.04 4.92 7.42
CA ALA A 81 -1.16 4.31 6.70
C ALA A 81 -0.75 3.01 5.98
N LEU A 82 0.47 2.95 5.45
CA LEU A 82 1.01 1.74 4.83
C LEU A 82 1.22 0.63 5.87
N TYR A 83 1.73 0.96 7.07
CA TYR A 83 1.85 -0.02 8.17
C TYR A 83 0.50 -0.58 8.60
N LEU A 84 -0.51 0.28 8.78
CA LEU A 84 -1.86 -0.16 9.16
C LEU A 84 -2.49 -1.05 8.09
N MET A 85 -2.40 -0.65 6.83
CA MET A 85 -2.91 -1.44 5.70
C MET A 85 -2.19 -2.80 5.64
N THR A 86 -0.85 -2.82 5.74
CA THR A 86 -0.09 -4.07 5.72
C THR A 86 -0.41 -4.97 6.92
N LEU A 87 -0.54 -4.39 8.11
CA LEU A 87 -0.88 -5.15 9.31
C LEU A 87 -2.27 -5.80 9.19
N SER A 88 -3.28 -5.04 8.72
CA SER A 88 -4.63 -5.59 8.52
C SER A 88 -4.66 -6.62 7.38
N PHE A 89 -3.91 -6.40 6.30
CA PHE A 89 -3.74 -7.36 5.21
C PHE A 89 -3.13 -8.68 5.70
N VAL A 90 -1.97 -8.61 6.38
CA VAL A 90 -1.29 -9.80 6.94
C VAL A 90 -2.17 -10.51 7.95
N GLY A 91 -2.85 -9.76 8.81
CA GLY A 91 -3.82 -10.32 9.78
C GLY A 91 -4.95 -11.07 9.08
N THR A 92 -5.51 -10.52 8.01
CA THR A 92 -6.56 -11.18 7.22
C THR A 92 -6.05 -12.46 6.55
N VAL A 93 -4.90 -12.40 5.88
CA VAL A 93 -4.28 -13.57 5.24
C VAL A 93 -3.97 -14.65 6.28
N PHE A 94 -3.47 -14.27 7.46
CA PHE A 94 -3.22 -15.19 8.56
C PHE A 94 -4.51 -15.86 9.06
N LEU A 95 -5.59 -15.11 9.25
CA LEU A 95 -6.89 -15.65 9.66
C LEU A 95 -7.44 -16.63 8.62
N LEU A 96 -7.31 -16.31 7.33
CA LEU A 96 -7.76 -17.18 6.23
C LEU A 96 -6.90 -18.44 6.05
N SER A 97 -5.67 -18.43 6.55
CA SER A 97 -4.78 -19.61 6.58
C SER A 97 -5.12 -20.59 7.70
N GLN A 98 -5.91 -20.16 8.69
CA GLN A 98 -6.34 -21.04 9.78
C GLN A 98 -7.50 -21.94 9.34
N LYS A 99 -7.62 -23.11 9.99
CA LYS A 99 -8.77 -23.97 9.79
C LYS A 99 -10.05 -23.22 10.22
N GLN A 100 -10.97 -23.06 9.28
CA GLN A 100 -12.28 -22.49 9.55
C GLN A 100 -13.14 -23.48 10.34
N PRO A 101 -14.21 -23.01 11.02
CA PRO A 101 -15.13 -23.89 11.79
C PRO A 101 -15.74 -25.01 10.97
N GLY A 102 -15.80 -24.90 9.62
CA GLY A 102 -16.23 -25.94 8.68
C GLY A 102 -15.15 -26.95 8.29
N GLY A 103 -13.93 -26.82 8.83
CA GLY A 103 -12.80 -27.71 8.51
C GLY A 103 -12.04 -27.36 7.22
N GLU A 104 -12.51 -26.37 6.46
CA GLU A 104 -11.88 -25.92 5.22
C GLU A 104 -10.74 -24.93 5.51
N VAL A 105 -9.68 -24.99 4.68
CA VAL A 105 -8.56 -24.07 4.68
C VAL A 105 -8.58 -23.33 3.35
N LEU A 106 -8.76 -22.00 3.38
CA LEU A 106 -8.84 -21.19 2.16
C LEU A 106 -7.49 -21.03 1.46
N ILE A 107 -6.40 -21.02 2.22
CA ILE A 107 -5.04 -20.98 1.67
C ILE A 107 -4.42 -22.36 1.89
N VAL A 108 -4.44 -23.16 0.84
CA VAL A 108 -3.81 -24.49 0.87
C VAL A 108 -2.30 -24.33 0.88
N SER A 109 -1.61 -25.07 1.77
CA SER A 109 -0.15 -25.12 1.80
C SER A 109 0.35 -25.86 0.56
N ASN A 110 0.56 -25.11 -0.51
CA ASN A 110 1.15 -25.53 -1.77
C ASN A 110 2.02 -24.39 -2.32
N GLN A 111 2.80 -24.66 -3.35
CA GLN A 111 3.72 -23.67 -3.93
C GLN A 111 3.04 -22.34 -4.29
N VAL A 112 1.79 -22.36 -4.75
CA VAL A 112 1.03 -21.14 -5.11
C VAL A 112 0.59 -20.38 -3.87
N GLY A 113 0.03 -21.07 -2.86
CA GLY A 113 -0.37 -20.48 -1.59
C GLY A 113 0.80 -19.90 -0.80
N ASP A 114 1.91 -20.63 -0.75
CA ASP A 114 3.14 -20.17 -0.08
C ASP A 114 3.72 -18.95 -0.80
N THR A 115 3.75 -18.94 -2.14
CA THR A 115 4.18 -17.77 -2.92
C THR A 115 3.25 -16.59 -2.72
N TRP A 116 1.94 -16.81 -2.58
CA TRP A 116 0.98 -15.76 -2.26
C TRP A 116 1.31 -15.10 -0.91
N VAL A 117 1.45 -15.89 0.14
CA VAL A 117 1.68 -15.38 1.50
C VAL A 117 3.04 -14.67 1.59
N TYR A 118 4.12 -15.38 1.25
CA TYR A 118 5.48 -14.82 1.41
C TYR A 118 5.78 -13.74 0.38
N GLY A 119 5.30 -13.87 -0.86
CA GLY A 119 5.50 -12.90 -1.93
C GLY A 119 4.82 -11.56 -1.62
N SER A 120 3.60 -11.59 -1.13
CA SER A 120 2.87 -10.38 -0.76
C SER A 120 3.50 -9.65 0.44
N ILE A 121 3.95 -10.39 1.46
CA ILE A 121 4.66 -9.82 2.60
C ILE A 121 6.00 -9.20 2.15
N ALA A 122 6.75 -9.90 1.28
CA ALA A 122 8.01 -9.40 0.75
C ALA A 122 7.82 -8.11 -0.05
N ILE A 123 6.79 -8.02 -0.90
CA ILE A 123 6.45 -6.79 -1.66
C ILE A 123 6.17 -5.63 -0.71
N CYS A 124 5.33 -5.84 0.31
CA CYS A 124 5.03 -4.80 1.29
C CYS A 124 6.29 -4.35 2.04
N ALA A 125 7.14 -5.29 2.47
CA ALA A 125 8.38 -5.00 3.17
C ALA A 125 9.36 -4.21 2.28
N LEU A 126 9.53 -4.59 1.02
CA LEU A 126 10.37 -3.86 0.06
C LEU A 126 9.89 -2.43 -0.12
N ILE A 127 8.58 -2.22 -0.31
CA ILE A 127 8.02 -0.87 -0.47
C ILE A 127 8.20 -0.04 0.80
N MET A 128 8.12 -0.65 1.99
CA MET A 128 8.38 0.03 3.27
C MET A 128 9.84 0.45 3.43
N LEU A 129 10.78 -0.38 2.98
CA LEU A 129 12.22 -0.14 3.08
C LEU A 129 12.71 0.95 2.12
N PHE A 130 12.00 1.21 1.01
CA PHE A 130 12.40 2.25 0.07
C PHE A 130 12.54 3.60 0.77
N PRO A 131 13.68 4.31 0.57
CA PRO A 131 13.89 5.63 1.17
C PRO A 131 12.89 6.64 0.64
N LYS A 132 12.61 7.68 1.44
CA LYS A 132 11.75 8.78 1.02
C LYS A 132 12.39 9.45 -0.20
N LEU A 133 11.69 9.47 -1.32
CA LEU A 133 12.06 10.30 -2.47
C LEU A 133 11.87 11.76 -2.05
N ASN A 134 12.98 12.47 -1.79
CA ASN A 134 12.94 13.88 -1.45
C ASN A 134 13.11 14.71 -2.73
N PRO A 135 12.03 15.30 -3.27
CA PRO A 135 12.10 16.05 -4.53
C PRO A 135 13.00 17.31 -4.44
N SER A 136 13.32 17.76 -3.23
CA SER A 136 14.15 18.95 -3.02
C SER A 136 15.64 18.73 -3.31
N SER A 137 16.11 17.50 -3.36
CA SER A 137 17.52 17.21 -3.70
C SER A 137 17.83 17.49 -5.17
N TRP A 138 16.88 17.27 -6.06
CA TRP A 138 17.05 17.52 -7.51
C TRP A 138 17.13 18.99 -7.87
N ARG A 139 16.46 19.88 -7.11
CA ARG A 139 16.50 21.33 -7.37
C ARG A 139 17.83 21.96 -6.99
N ARG A 140 18.56 21.41 -6.03
CA ARG A 140 19.87 21.95 -5.61
C ARG A 140 20.98 21.66 -6.60
N SER A 141 20.94 20.53 -7.30
CA SER A 141 21.93 20.20 -8.32
C SER A 141 21.81 21.05 -9.60
N ALA A 142 20.60 21.55 -9.90
CA ALA A 142 20.36 22.37 -11.08
C ALA A 142 20.77 23.84 -10.91
N SER A 143 20.95 24.35 -9.67
CA SER A 143 21.33 25.74 -9.42
C SER A 143 22.84 25.97 -9.18
N GLY A 144 23.64 24.90 -9.16
CA GLY A 144 25.08 24.95 -8.87
C GLY A 144 26.00 25.20 -10.10
N HIS A 145 25.46 25.39 -11.29
CA HIS A 145 26.21 25.64 -12.53
C HIS A 145 25.86 26.99 -13.15
N ARG A 146 25.96 28.08 -12.35
CA ARG A 146 26.06 29.43 -12.93
C ARG A 146 27.19 30.20 -12.26
#